data_ee85cc3b940dd33a4a82634cf3630ba3
#
_entry.id   ee85cc3b940dd33a4a82634cf3630ba3
#
_cell.length_a   1.000
_cell.length_b   1.000
_cell.length_c   1.000
_cell.angle_alpha   90.00
_cell.angle_beta   90.00
_cell.angle_gamma   90.00
#
_symmetry.space_group_name_H-M   'P 1'
#
loop_
_entity.id
_entity.type
_entity.pdbx_description
1 polymer ?
#
loop_
_entity_poly.entity_id
_entity_poly.type
_entity_poly.pdbx_seq_one_letter_code
_entity_poly.pdbx_strand_id
1 'polypeptide(L)'
;MEYCPTYESIIPTERGTTLENKLRHLWQLVGNTPMVEITYRFRGDVKKIYVKCEHYNLTGSIKDRMALYILQQAYCDDKISDDAILV
;
A
#
# COMPACT_ATOMS: atom_id res chain seq x y z
N MET A 1 9.36 -15.54 12.84
CA MET A 1 9.68 -14.57 11.77
C MET A 1 10.69 -13.58 12.27
N GLU A 2 11.84 -13.52 11.65
CA GLU A 2 12.96 -12.72 12.15
C GLU A 2 12.96 -11.30 11.60
N TYR A 3 12.42 -11.09 10.41
CA TYR A 3 12.45 -9.79 9.77
C TYR A 3 11.19 -9.58 8.93
N CYS A 4 10.54 -8.47 9.20
CA CYS A 4 9.44 -7.99 8.38
C CYS A 4 9.80 -6.58 7.90
N PRO A 5 10.04 -6.38 6.60
CA PRO A 5 10.47 -5.07 6.11
C PRO A 5 9.42 -4.01 6.37
N THR A 6 9.90 -2.81 6.72
CA THR A 6 9.05 -1.63 6.79
C THR A 6 8.89 -1.04 5.40
N TYR A 7 7.93 -0.13 5.25
CA TYR A 7 7.71 0.52 3.97
C TYR A 7 8.98 1.18 3.43
N GLU A 8 9.73 1.86 4.30
CA GLU A 8 10.93 2.58 3.90
C GLU A 8 12.06 1.67 3.42
N SER A 9 12.08 0.43 3.89
CA SER A 9 13.12 -0.53 3.55
C SER A 9 12.72 -1.48 2.42
N ILE A 10 11.52 -1.35 1.89
CA ILE A 10 11.01 -2.25 0.87
C ILE A 10 11.44 -1.75 -0.51
N ILE A 11 12.60 -2.21 -0.95
CA ILE A 11 13.16 -1.89 -2.26
C ILE A 11 13.45 -3.20 -2.97
N PRO A 12 12.95 -3.40 -4.20
CA PRO A 12 13.29 -4.61 -4.95
C PRO A 12 14.78 -4.67 -5.23
N THR A 13 15.43 -5.76 -4.85
CA THR A 13 16.88 -5.91 -5.01
C THR A 13 17.24 -6.84 -6.16
N GLU A 14 16.30 -7.69 -6.55
CA GLU A 14 16.54 -8.67 -7.60
C GLU A 14 15.21 -9.15 -8.15
N ARG A 15 15.27 -9.89 -9.24
CA ARG A 15 14.08 -10.59 -9.72
C ARG A 15 13.71 -11.65 -8.71
N GLY A 16 12.53 -11.54 -8.16
CA GLY A 16 12.07 -12.45 -7.14
C GLY A 16 11.01 -13.39 -7.66
N THR A 17 11.11 -14.64 -7.21
CA THR A 17 10.04 -15.62 -7.36
C THR A 17 9.36 -15.87 -6.03
N THR A 18 9.94 -15.36 -4.94
CA THR A 18 9.37 -15.50 -3.60
C THR A 18 8.24 -14.51 -3.38
N LEU A 19 7.37 -14.85 -2.44
CA LEU A 19 6.29 -13.94 -2.07
C LEU A 19 6.84 -12.63 -1.49
N GLU A 20 7.93 -12.71 -0.73
CA GLU A 20 8.55 -11.51 -0.19
C GLU A 20 8.93 -10.52 -1.30
N ASN A 21 9.59 -11.00 -2.35
CA ASN A 21 9.98 -10.13 -3.45
C ASN A 21 8.78 -9.59 -4.21
N LYS A 22 7.74 -10.39 -4.37
CA LYS A 22 6.51 -9.93 -5.00
C LYS A 22 5.87 -8.80 -4.19
N LEU A 23 5.85 -8.94 -2.87
CA LEU A 23 5.32 -7.89 -2.00
C LEU A 23 6.16 -6.63 -2.09
N ARG A 24 7.49 -6.76 -2.16
CA ARG A 24 8.37 -5.59 -2.33
C ARG A 24 8.07 -4.84 -3.61
N HIS A 25 7.83 -5.56 -4.72
CA HIS A 25 7.48 -4.94 -5.98
C HIS A 25 6.13 -4.24 -5.91
N LEU A 26 5.14 -4.88 -5.28
CA LEU A 26 3.81 -4.27 -5.14
C LEU A 26 3.84 -2.99 -4.33
N TRP A 27 4.70 -2.89 -3.31
CA TRP A 27 4.82 -1.66 -2.53
C TRP A 27 5.33 -0.48 -3.35
N GLN A 28 5.94 -0.72 -4.50
CA GLN A 28 6.30 0.35 -5.41
C GLN A 28 5.08 0.99 -6.06
N LEU A 29 3.96 0.28 -6.09
CA LEU A 29 2.76 0.70 -6.80
C LEU A 29 1.60 1.05 -5.85
N VAL A 30 1.80 0.87 -4.57
CA VAL A 30 0.79 1.15 -3.54
C VAL A 30 1.40 2.12 -2.55
N GLY A 31 0.65 3.13 -2.19
CA GLY A 31 1.12 4.14 -1.27
C GLY A 31 1.71 5.35 -1.98
N ASN A 32 2.26 6.26 -1.21
CA ASN A 32 2.83 7.53 -1.69
C ASN A 32 1.85 8.26 -2.64
N THR A 33 0.57 8.16 -2.32
CA THR A 33 -0.47 8.78 -3.12
C THR A 33 -0.48 10.29 -2.92
N PRO A 34 -0.89 11.06 -3.94
CA PRO A 34 -0.93 12.51 -3.81
C PRO A 34 -2.00 12.96 -2.81
N MET A 35 -1.76 14.13 -2.24
CA MET A 35 -2.74 14.80 -1.40
C MET A 35 -3.19 16.07 -2.10
N VAL A 36 -4.49 16.28 -2.15
CA VAL A 36 -5.10 17.43 -2.80
C VAL A 36 -5.77 18.30 -1.75
N GLU A 37 -5.50 19.60 -1.84
CA GLU A 37 -6.22 20.59 -1.02
C GLU A 37 -7.44 21.05 -1.81
N ILE A 38 -8.60 20.96 -1.18
CA ILE A 38 -9.85 21.45 -1.75
C ILE A 38 -10.35 22.61 -0.92
N THR A 39 -10.49 23.75 -1.57
CA THR A 39 -11.06 24.94 -0.95
C THR A 39 -12.52 25.02 -1.34
N TYR A 40 -13.39 25.20 -0.36
CA TYR A 40 -14.83 25.27 -0.60
C TYR A 40 -15.46 26.32 0.28
N ARG A 41 -16.67 26.70 -0.06
CA ARG A 41 -17.44 27.66 0.73
C ARG A 41 -18.65 26.96 1.34
N PHE A 42 -18.82 27.15 2.62
CA PHE A 42 -19.94 26.59 3.35
C PHE A 42 -20.51 27.66 4.25
N ARG A 43 -21.80 28.00 4.06
CA ARG A 43 -22.50 29.01 4.83
C ARG A 43 -21.75 30.34 4.88
N GLY A 44 -21.19 30.75 3.74
CA GLY A 44 -20.45 31.98 3.62
C GLY A 44 -19.02 31.95 4.05
N ASP A 45 -18.57 30.87 4.71
CA ASP A 45 -17.19 30.73 5.16
C ASP A 45 -16.38 29.92 4.18
N VAL A 46 -15.14 30.33 3.96
CA VAL A 46 -14.18 29.58 3.14
C VAL A 46 -13.48 28.56 4.03
N LYS A 47 -13.51 27.32 3.60
CA LYS A 47 -12.93 26.19 4.34
C LYS A 47 -12.06 25.35 3.41
N LYS A 48 -11.18 24.56 4.01
CA LYS A 48 -10.28 23.68 3.27
C LYS A 48 -10.35 22.28 3.84
N ILE A 49 -10.25 21.29 2.95
CA ILE A 49 -10.04 19.91 3.32
C ILE A 49 -8.89 19.34 2.51
N TYR A 50 -8.24 18.34 3.06
CA TYR A 50 -7.14 17.66 2.42
C TYR A 50 -7.55 16.22 2.14
N VAL A 51 -7.39 15.82 0.90
CA VAL A 51 -7.87 14.51 0.42
C VAL A 51 -6.69 13.70 -0.08
N LYS A 52 -6.49 12.53 0.50
CA LYS A 52 -5.52 11.56 -0.02
C LYS A 52 -6.16 10.82 -1.19
N CYS A 53 -5.51 10.87 -2.33
CA CYS A 53 -6.04 10.29 -3.56
C CYS A 53 -5.67 8.82 -3.65
N GLU A 54 -6.29 7.99 -2.83
CA GLU A 54 -5.96 6.56 -2.74
C GLU A 54 -6.32 5.78 -4.01
N HIS A 55 -7.11 6.36 -4.91
CA HIS A 55 -7.40 5.74 -6.20
C HIS A 55 -6.19 5.73 -7.15
N TYR A 56 -5.09 6.38 -6.78
CA TYR A 56 -3.82 6.29 -7.53
C TYR A 56 -3.00 5.04 -7.19
N ASN A 57 -3.47 4.22 -6.25
CA ASN A 57 -2.84 2.92 -6.00
C ASN A 57 -3.07 1.97 -7.17
N LEU A 58 -2.37 0.84 -7.16
CA LEU A 58 -2.25 -0.10 -8.28
C LEU A 58 -3.57 -0.45 -8.97
N THR A 59 -4.60 -0.83 -8.19
CA THR A 59 -5.87 -1.25 -8.80
C THR A 59 -6.89 -0.12 -8.88
N GLY A 60 -6.57 1.02 -8.32
CA GLY A 60 -7.50 2.14 -8.21
C GLY A 60 -8.46 2.03 -7.03
N SER A 61 -8.37 0.97 -6.24
CA SER A 61 -9.20 0.80 -5.08
C SER A 61 -8.63 1.54 -3.88
N ILE A 62 -9.48 2.14 -3.08
CA ILE A 62 -9.06 2.77 -1.83
C ILE A 62 -8.60 1.73 -0.80
N LYS A 63 -8.82 0.44 -1.08
CA LYS A 63 -8.46 -0.65 -0.19
C LYS A 63 -7.11 -1.30 -0.52
N ASP A 64 -6.44 -0.85 -1.57
CA ASP A 64 -5.18 -1.46 -2.00
C ASP A 64 -4.12 -1.45 -0.90
N ARG A 65 -3.97 -0.32 -0.23
CA ARG A 65 -2.99 -0.18 0.85
C ARG A 65 -3.26 -1.16 1.98
N MET A 66 -4.52 -1.26 2.39
CA MET A 66 -4.93 -2.17 3.46
C MET A 66 -4.71 -3.63 3.05
N ALA A 67 -5.10 -3.97 1.83
CA ALA A 67 -4.95 -5.35 1.34
C ALA A 67 -3.48 -5.77 1.31
N LEU A 68 -2.61 -4.90 0.79
CA LEU A 68 -1.19 -5.21 0.72
C LEU A 68 -0.57 -5.33 2.12
N TYR A 69 -0.96 -4.46 3.04
CA TYR A 69 -0.48 -4.53 4.42
C TYR A 69 -0.89 -5.83 5.09
N ILE A 70 -2.15 -6.25 4.89
CA ILE A 70 -2.64 -7.51 5.47
C ILE A 70 -1.85 -8.69 4.93
N LEU A 71 -1.59 -8.70 3.62
CA LEU A 71 -0.80 -9.78 3.01
C LEU A 71 0.62 -9.80 3.57
N GLN A 72 1.24 -8.65 3.71
CA GLN A 72 2.59 -8.57 4.25
C GLN A 72 2.64 -9.05 5.70
N GLN A 73 1.68 -8.66 6.52
CA GLN A 73 1.61 -9.11 7.90
C GLN A 73 1.38 -10.61 7.98
N ALA A 74 0.52 -11.15 7.13
CA ALA A 74 0.30 -12.59 7.08
C ALA A 74 1.58 -13.36 6.71
N TYR A 75 2.36 -12.82 5.79
CA TYR A 75 3.65 -13.41 5.43
C TYR A 75 4.63 -13.35 6.60
N CYS A 76 4.72 -12.19 7.26
CA CYS A 76 5.61 -12.02 8.41
C CYS A 76 5.23 -12.91 9.58
N ASP A 77 3.95 -13.22 9.74
CA ASP A 77 3.44 -14.08 10.81
C ASP A 77 3.39 -15.55 10.41
N ASP A 78 3.98 -15.89 9.28
CA ASP A 78 4.03 -17.28 8.76
C ASP A 78 2.65 -17.88 8.50
N LYS A 79 1.65 -17.04 8.25
CA LYS A 79 0.30 -17.51 7.94
C LYS A 79 0.13 -17.86 6.47
N ILE A 80 0.99 -17.32 5.62
CA ILE A 80 1.05 -17.68 4.20
C ILE A 80 2.49 -17.92 3.83
N SER A 81 2.71 -18.71 2.80
CA SER A 81 4.04 -19.09 2.33
C SER A 81 4.24 -18.68 0.88
N ASP A 82 5.46 -18.90 0.38
CA ASP A 82 5.84 -18.51 -0.98
C ASP A 82 4.99 -19.18 -2.05
N ASP A 83 4.43 -20.35 -1.76
CA ASP A 83 3.59 -21.10 -2.70
C ASP A 83 2.09 -20.86 -2.49
N ALA A 84 1.72 -19.92 -1.65
CA ALA A 84 0.33 -19.60 -1.41
C ALA A 84 -0.33 -19.04 -2.66
N ILE A 85 -1.58 -19.41 -2.88
CA ILE A 85 -2.39 -18.92 -3.98
C ILE A 85 -3.53 -18.07 -3.41
N LEU A 86 -3.62 -16.85 -3.89
CA LEU A 86 -4.67 -15.92 -3.47
C LEU A 86 -5.82 -15.96 -4.47
N VAL A 87 -7.01 -16.05 -3.96
CA VAL A 87 -8.22 -16.07 -4.78
C VAL A 87 -9.19 -14.97 -4.34
#